data_40a96e518ebc3e6c87d4fe070da6d14b
#
_entry.id   40a96e518ebc3e6c87d4fe070da6d14b
#
_cell.length_a   1.000
_cell.length_b   1.000
_cell.length_c   1.000
_cell.angle_alpha   90.00
_cell.angle_beta   90.00
_cell.angle_gamma   90.00
#
_symmetry.space_group_name_H-M   'P 1'
#
loop_
_entity.id
_entity.type
_entity.pdbx_description
1 polymer ?
#
loop_
_entity_poly.entity_id
_entity_poly.type
_entity_poly.pdbx_seq_one_letter_code
_entity_poly.pdbx_strand_id
1 'polypeptide(L)'
;MKRLNAKQLLVLPKGKYHDGNGLYISISCKGKGKWSFRYRAHKKSREMGLGRFPDVSLFDARQHALSNKQLLRKNIDPIDEKNRAEVLRQQQNKKFSEIADLYISTKKKDEWTNPKSEQQWRSTITNYAVPYLDKKPLMDINMDDVHALLLPIWSSKTETARRLQQRLFRIFGFAKVKKWYDRDNPALW
;
A
#
# COMPACT_ATOMS: atom_id res chain seq x y z
N MET A 1 -33.86 -21.84 -1.17
CA MET A 1 -32.79 -22.17 -0.19
C MET A 1 -32.95 -21.32 1.05
N LYS A 2 -32.89 -21.94 2.24
CA LYS A 2 -33.02 -21.23 3.51
C LYS A 2 -31.72 -20.48 3.82
N ARG A 3 -31.81 -19.16 4.05
CA ARG A 3 -30.65 -18.36 4.43
C ARG A 3 -30.15 -18.72 5.82
N LEU A 4 -28.86 -18.60 6.07
CA LEU A 4 -28.23 -18.80 7.39
C LEU A 4 -28.71 -17.73 8.37
N ASN A 5 -28.69 -18.06 9.67
CA ASN A 5 -28.88 -17.06 10.72
C ASN A 5 -27.65 -17.06 11.68
N ALA A 6 -27.47 -15.97 12.41
CA ALA A 6 -26.29 -15.78 13.25
C ALA A 6 -26.17 -16.84 14.36
N LYS A 7 -27.29 -17.30 14.94
CA LYS A 7 -27.30 -18.34 15.97
C LYS A 7 -26.86 -19.70 15.42
N GLN A 8 -27.26 -20.03 14.18
CA GLN A 8 -26.84 -21.27 13.53
C GLN A 8 -25.33 -21.33 13.31
N LEU A 9 -24.68 -20.20 12.96
CA LEU A 9 -23.25 -20.17 12.69
C LEU A 9 -22.38 -20.60 13.88
N LEU A 10 -22.87 -20.42 15.10
CA LEU A 10 -22.18 -20.81 16.33
C LEU A 10 -22.13 -22.33 16.57
N VAL A 11 -23.09 -23.06 15.97
CA VAL A 11 -23.29 -24.50 16.23
C VAL A 11 -23.10 -25.40 15.00
N LEU A 12 -22.96 -24.81 13.82
CA LEU A 12 -22.74 -25.58 12.58
C LEU A 12 -21.50 -26.46 12.68
N PRO A 13 -21.56 -27.72 12.25
CA PRO A 13 -20.42 -28.59 12.17
C PRO A 13 -19.44 -28.11 11.07
N LYS A 14 -18.24 -28.67 11.07
CA LYS A 14 -17.24 -28.42 10.01
C LYS A 14 -17.85 -28.72 8.64
N GLY A 15 -17.76 -27.76 7.73
CA GLY A 15 -18.34 -27.90 6.40
C GLY A 15 -18.42 -26.57 5.65
N LYS A 16 -18.91 -26.63 4.41
CA LYS A 16 -19.14 -25.46 3.56
C LYS A 16 -20.63 -25.22 3.38
N TYR A 17 -21.09 -24.02 3.71
CA TYR A 17 -22.49 -23.64 3.72
C TYR A 17 -22.74 -22.44 2.81
N HIS A 18 -23.87 -22.44 2.11
CA HIS A 18 -24.26 -21.39 1.20
C HIS A 18 -25.35 -20.50 1.83
N ASP A 19 -25.15 -19.18 1.82
CA ASP A 19 -26.14 -18.21 2.37
C ASP A 19 -27.00 -17.56 1.30
N GLY A 20 -26.71 -17.80 0.02
CA GLY A 20 -27.37 -17.13 -1.10
C GLY A 20 -26.46 -16.05 -1.73
N ASN A 21 -26.86 -15.58 -2.92
CA ASN A 21 -26.15 -14.52 -3.65
C ASN A 21 -24.64 -14.73 -3.87
N GLY A 22 -24.19 -15.98 -3.93
CA GLY A 22 -22.76 -16.31 -4.06
C GLY A 22 -21.97 -16.25 -2.75
N LEU A 23 -22.63 -15.97 -1.60
CA LEU A 23 -21.99 -15.97 -0.30
C LEU A 23 -21.92 -17.38 0.29
N TYR A 24 -20.71 -17.77 0.71
CA TYR A 24 -20.43 -19.04 1.37
C TYR A 24 -19.68 -18.80 2.67
N ILE A 25 -19.88 -19.72 3.63
CA ILE A 25 -19.02 -19.85 4.80
C ILE A 25 -18.44 -21.26 4.87
N SER A 26 -17.15 -21.35 5.09
CA SER A 26 -16.44 -22.62 5.39
C SER A 26 -16.15 -22.65 6.87
N ILE A 27 -16.90 -23.48 7.62
CA ILE A 27 -16.73 -23.69 9.06
C ILE A 27 -15.56 -24.66 9.28
N SER A 28 -14.58 -24.25 10.06
CA SER A 28 -13.43 -25.06 10.46
C SER A 28 -13.66 -25.79 11.79
N CYS A 29 -14.27 -25.10 12.75
CA CYS A 29 -14.71 -25.62 14.03
C CYS A 29 -15.87 -24.75 14.55
N LYS A 30 -16.54 -25.17 15.64
CA LYS A 30 -17.68 -24.44 16.20
C LYS A 30 -17.35 -22.96 16.40
N GLY A 31 -18.17 -22.07 15.88
CA GLY A 31 -18.03 -20.64 15.99
C GLY A 31 -16.87 -20.01 15.20
N LYS A 32 -16.15 -20.77 14.37
CA LYS A 32 -15.06 -20.24 13.54
C LYS A 32 -15.19 -20.68 12.09
N GLY A 33 -15.01 -19.72 11.17
CA GLY A 33 -15.14 -20.00 9.74
C GLY A 33 -14.50 -18.93 8.88
N LYS A 34 -14.56 -19.11 7.57
CA LYS A 34 -14.08 -18.14 6.56
C LYS A 34 -15.21 -17.84 5.59
N TRP A 35 -15.51 -16.58 5.42
CA TRP A 35 -16.45 -16.10 4.42
C TRP A 35 -15.80 -16.04 3.05
N SER A 36 -16.52 -16.47 2.02
CA SER A 36 -16.11 -16.35 0.63
C SER A 36 -17.28 -15.99 -0.27
N PHE A 37 -16.97 -15.25 -1.32
CA PHE A 37 -17.90 -14.87 -2.37
C PHE A 37 -17.51 -15.58 -3.66
N ARG A 38 -18.40 -16.43 -4.17
CA ARG A 38 -18.24 -17.15 -5.45
C ARG A 38 -19.03 -16.46 -6.53
N TYR A 39 -18.38 -16.23 -7.65
CA TYR A 39 -18.98 -15.55 -8.79
C TYR A 39 -18.35 -16.04 -10.09
N ARG A 40 -18.95 -15.63 -11.19
CA ARG A 40 -18.42 -15.90 -12.54
C ARG A 40 -18.08 -14.58 -13.21
N ALA A 41 -16.85 -14.43 -13.67
CA ALA A 41 -16.37 -13.30 -14.45
C ALA A 41 -15.53 -13.81 -15.62
N HIS A 42 -15.65 -13.17 -16.78
CA HIS A 42 -14.91 -13.54 -17.99
C HIS A 42 -14.95 -15.05 -18.32
N LYS A 43 -16.13 -15.66 -18.17
CA LYS A 43 -16.39 -17.10 -18.38
C LYS A 43 -15.67 -18.03 -17.38
N LYS A 44 -14.97 -17.51 -16.36
CA LYS A 44 -14.30 -18.29 -15.32
C LYS A 44 -15.02 -18.17 -14.00
N SER A 45 -15.05 -19.27 -13.22
CA SER A 45 -15.51 -19.25 -11.83
C SER A 45 -14.38 -18.73 -10.94
N ARG A 46 -14.68 -17.74 -10.09
CA ARG A 46 -13.73 -17.15 -9.14
C ARG A 46 -14.29 -17.17 -7.73
N GLU A 47 -13.41 -17.21 -6.73
CA GLU A 47 -13.79 -17.19 -5.32
C GLU A 47 -12.92 -16.15 -4.59
N MET A 48 -13.57 -15.19 -3.92
CA MET A 48 -12.93 -14.09 -3.18
C MET A 48 -13.17 -14.27 -1.68
N GLY A 49 -12.13 -14.22 -0.86
CA GLY A 49 -12.25 -14.21 0.61
C GLY A 49 -12.82 -12.88 1.10
N LEU A 50 -13.81 -12.95 2.01
CA LEU A 50 -14.47 -11.78 2.60
C LEU A 50 -14.11 -11.56 4.08
N GLY A 51 -13.30 -12.42 4.68
CA GLY A 51 -12.88 -12.33 6.06
C GLY A 51 -13.21 -13.57 6.88
N ARG A 52 -12.91 -13.51 8.18
CA ARG A 52 -13.12 -14.61 9.12
C ARG A 52 -14.34 -14.36 10.01
N PHE A 53 -15.10 -15.40 10.26
CA PHE A 53 -16.11 -15.41 11.32
C PHE A 53 -15.44 -15.84 12.64
N PRO A 54 -15.67 -15.15 13.78
CA PRO A 54 -16.69 -14.13 14.01
C PRO A 54 -16.27 -12.68 13.70
N ASP A 55 -15.01 -12.37 13.35
CA ASP A 55 -14.51 -11.00 13.12
C ASP A 55 -15.36 -10.25 12.07
N VAL A 56 -15.77 -10.95 11.02
CA VAL A 56 -16.77 -10.49 10.05
C VAL A 56 -18.08 -11.17 10.36
N SER A 57 -19.07 -10.39 10.76
CA SER A 57 -20.42 -10.88 11.05
C SER A 57 -21.14 -11.38 9.78
N LEU A 58 -22.25 -12.12 9.97
CA LEU A 58 -23.11 -12.52 8.84
C LEU A 58 -23.66 -11.29 8.10
N PHE A 59 -23.99 -10.22 8.82
CA PHE A 59 -24.48 -8.98 8.23
C PHE A 59 -23.41 -8.35 7.35
N ASP A 60 -22.20 -8.16 7.86
CA ASP A 60 -21.09 -7.56 7.11
C ASP A 60 -20.71 -8.41 5.89
N ALA A 61 -20.67 -9.74 6.04
CA ALA A 61 -20.40 -10.66 4.94
C ALA A 61 -21.43 -10.52 3.81
N ARG A 62 -22.71 -10.33 4.15
CA ARG A 62 -23.78 -10.06 3.18
C ARG A 62 -23.62 -8.72 2.48
N GLN A 63 -23.22 -7.67 3.22
CA GLN A 63 -22.94 -6.34 2.65
C GLN A 63 -21.76 -6.42 1.68
N HIS A 64 -20.66 -7.09 2.06
CA HIS A 64 -19.52 -7.30 1.19
C HIS A 64 -19.89 -8.08 -0.09
N ALA A 65 -20.70 -9.13 0.03
CA ALA A 65 -21.17 -9.90 -1.13
C ALA A 65 -22.06 -9.05 -2.05
N LEU A 66 -22.91 -8.18 -1.48
CA LEU A 66 -23.77 -7.26 -2.24
C LEU A 66 -22.94 -6.22 -3.00
N SER A 67 -21.97 -5.60 -2.34
CA SER A 67 -21.05 -4.64 -2.96
C SER A 67 -20.27 -5.25 -4.11
N ASN A 68 -19.72 -6.46 -3.92
CA ASN A 68 -19.03 -7.19 -4.98
C ASN A 68 -19.97 -7.54 -6.16
N LYS A 69 -21.22 -7.86 -5.89
CA LYS A 69 -22.22 -8.10 -6.93
C LYS A 69 -22.55 -6.82 -7.72
N GLN A 70 -22.52 -5.65 -7.07
CA GLN A 70 -22.67 -4.37 -7.75
C GLN A 70 -21.49 -4.07 -8.69
N LEU A 71 -20.25 -4.39 -8.30
CA LEU A 71 -19.07 -4.29 -9.19
C LEU A 71 -19.24 -5.17 -10.42
N LEU A 72 -19.67 -6.43 -10.25
CA LEU A 72 -19.92 -7.34 -11.38
C LEU A 72 -20.98 -6.81 -12.35
N ARG A 73 -22.05 -6.15 -11.85
CA ARG A 73 -23.04 -5.48 -12.70
C ARG A 73 -22.46 -4.35 -13.55
N LYS A 74 -21.38 -3.73 -13.07
CA LYS A 74 -20.61 -2.71 -13.81
C LYS A 74 -19.49 -3.30 -14.67
N ASN A 75 -19.47 -4.62 -14.88
CA ASN A 75 -18.39 -5.37 -15.55
C ASN A 75 -17.00 -5.21 -14.90
N ILE A 76 -16.95 -4.90 -13.63
CA ILE A 76 -15.71 -4.78 -12.84
C ILE A 76 -15.52 -6.08 -12.04
N ASP A 77 -14.38 -6.75 -12.22
CA ASP A 77 -14.05 -7.93 -11.41
C ASP A 77 -13.63 -7.52 -9.99
N PRO A 78 -14.31 -8.02 -8.93
CA PRO A 78 -14.02 -7.63 -7.54
C PRO A 78 -12.60 -7.96 -7.08
N ILE A 79 -11.98 -9.05 -7.55
CA ILE A 79 -10.61 -9.42 -7.21
C ILE A 79 -9.64 -8.43 -7.87
N ASP A 80 -9.86 -8.10 -9.13
CA ASP A 80 -8.99 -7.19 -9.86
C ASP A 80 -9.09 -5.76 -9.29
N GLU A 81 -10.30 -5.33 -8.88
CA GLU A 81 -10.51 -4.04 -8.22
C GLU A 81 -9.83 -3.99 -6.84
N LYS A 82 -9.96 -5.05 -6.03
CA LYS A 82 -9.25 -5.16 -4.76
C LYS A 82 -7.73 -5.08 -4.94
N ASN A 83 -7.19 -5.80 -5.92
CA ASN A 83 -5.75 -5.79 -6.21
C ASN A 83 -5.29 -4.40 -6.67
N ARG A 84 -6.10 -3.72 -7.51
CA ARG A 84 -5.83 -2.34 -7.94
C ARG A 84 -5.80 -1.38 -6.74
N ALA A 85 -6.80 -1.45 -5.87
CA ALA A 85 -6.86 -0.63 -4.67
C ALA A 85 -5.69 -0.89 -3.72
N GLU A 86 -5.27 -2.15 -3.56
CA GLU A 86 -4.11 -2.50 -2.73
C GLU A 86 -2.79 -1.98 -3.33
N VAL A 87 -2.60 -2.10 -4.64
CA VAL A 87 -1.43 -1.52 -5.33
C VAL A 87 -1.38 0.00 -5.15
N LEU A 88 -2.51 0.69 -5.32
CA LEU A 88 -2.60 2.13 -5.10
C LEU A 88 -2.28 2.50 -3.64
N ARG A 89 -2.83 1.77 -2.68
CA ARG A 89 -2.54 1.97 -1.25
C ARG A 89 -1.06 1.77 -0.92
N GLN A 90 -0.44 0.73 -1.47
CA GLN A 90 1.00 0.50 -1.29
C GLN A 90 1.84 1.60 -1.91
N GLN A 91 1.45 2.12 -3.07
CA GLN A 91 2.12 3.26 -3.70
C GLN A 91 2.00 4.53 -2.85
N GLN A 92 0.81 4.79 -2.29
CA GLN A 92 0.56 5.95 -1.44
C GLN A 92 1.31 5.89 -0.09
N ASN A 93 1.54 4.69 0.44
CA ASN A 93 2.20 4.50 1.75
C ASN A 93 3.72 4.33 1.68
N LYS A 94 4.35 4.50 0.49
CA LYS A 94 5.81 4.43 0.38
C LYS A 94 6.48 5.49 1.25
N LYS A 95 7.57 5.09 1.91
CA LYS A 95 8.41 6.01 2.68
C LYS A 95 9.52 6.60 1.83
N PHE A 96 9.99 7.77 2.22
CA PHE A 96 11.12 8.41 1.56
C PHE A 96 12.38 7.53 1.58
N SER A 97 12.68 6.87 2.72
CA SER A 97 13.84 5.97 2.86
C SER A 97 13.84 4.83 1.84
N GLU A 98 12.68 4.20 1.58
CA GLU A 98 12.54 3.11 0.60
C GLU A 98 12.93 3.58 -0.82
N ILE A 99 12.49 4.78 -1.18
CA ILE A 99 12.76 5.36 -2.49
C ILE A 99 14.22 5.80 -2.61
N ALA A 100 14.77 6.38 -1.54
CA ALA A 100 16.17 6.77 -1.48
C ALA A 100 17.10 5.56 -1.65
N ASP A 101 16.83 4.47 -0.94
CA ASP A 101 17.60 3.24 -1.05
C ASP A 101 17.53 2.62 -2.44
N LEU A 102 16.35 2.63 -3.05
CA LEU A 102 16.17 2.13 -4.42
C LEU A 102 16.92 3.01 -5.43
N TYR A 103 16.83 4.34 -5.30
CA TYR A 103 17.59 5.28 -6.15
C TYR A 103 19.08 5.05 -6.04
N ILE A 104 19.62 4.98 -4.82
CA ILE A 104 21.05 4.78 -4.55
C ILE A 104 21.51 3.43 -5.15
N SER A 105 20.72 2.38 -4.97
CA SER A 105 21.05 1.04 -5.50
C SER A 105 21.04 0.99 -7.03
N THR A 106 20.13 1.76 -7.67
CA THR A 106 20.09 1.89 -9.13
C THR A 106 21.33 2.64 -9.63
N LYS A 107 21.68 3.77 -9.00
CA LYS A 107 22.86 4.56 -9.38
C LYS A 107 24.20 3.83 -9.18
N LYS A 108 24.29 3.00 -8.15
CA LYS A 108 25.47 2.16 -7.92
C LYS A 108 25.79 1.26 -9.10
N LYS A 109 24.77 0.68 -9.74
CA LYS A 109 24.95 -0.21 -10.90
C LYS A 109 25.43 0.54 -12.14
N ASP A 110 24.93 1.75 -12.36
CA ASP A 110 25.04 2.45 -13.64
C ASP A 110 26.14 3.53 -13.68
N GLU A 111 26.42 4.22 -12.57
CA GLU A 111 27.22 5.45 -12.61
C GLU A 111 28.36 5.53 -11.57
N TRP A 112 28.33 4.73 -10.48
CA TRP A 112 29.30 4.88 -9.41
C TRP A 112 30.41 3.84 -9.45
N THR A 113 31.57 4.29 -9.88
CA THR A 113 32.80 3.49 -9.84
C THR A 113 33.50 3.52 -8.47
N ASN A 114 33.22 4.54 -7.62
CA ASN A 114 33.84 4.73 -6.32
C ASN A 114 32.88 4.31 -5.17
N PRO A 115 33.21 3.27 -4.38
CA PRO A 115 32.41 2.83 -3.23
C PRO A 115 32.18 3.92 -2.16
N LYS A 116 33.11 4.87 -2.00
CA LYS A 116 32.99 6.01 -1.08
C LYS A 116 31.80 6.91 -1.43
N SER A 117 31.47 7.02 -2.71
CA SER A 117 30.34 7.84 -3.17
C SER A 117 29.00 7.29 -2.66
N GLU A 118 28.77 5.98 -2.76
CA GLU A 118 27.59 5.34 -2.22
C GLU A 118 27.46 5.55 -0.71
N GLN A 119 28.54 5.29 0.02
CA GLN A 119 28.56 5.46 1.47
C GLN A 119 28.24 6.89 1.91
N GLN A 120 28.77 7.91 1.21
CA GLN A 120 28.47 9.31 1.48
C GLN A 120 27.00 9.66 1.20
N TRP A 121 26.42 9.10 0.13
CA TRP A 121 24.99 9.31 -0.16
C TRP A 121 24.13 8.70 0.94
N ARG A 122 24.36 7.41 1.26
CA ARG A 122 23.60 6.70 2.31
C ARG A 122 23.71 7.43 3.65
N SER A 123 24.92 7.70 4.11
CA SER A 123 25.16 8.38 5.38
C SER A 123 24.45 9.74 5.45
N THR A 124 24.53 10.56 4.40
CA THR A 124 23.87 11.87 4.40
C THR A 124 22.35 11.74 4.43
N ILE A 125 21.77 10.85 3.62
CA ILE A 125 20.31 10.64 3.58
C ILE A 125 19.82 10.05 4.91
N THR A 126 20.49 9.03 5.44
CA THR A 126 20.09 8.37 6.69
C THR A 126 20.19 9.32 7.90
N ASN A 127 21.25 10.10 7.97
CA ASN A 127 21.48 10.95 9.14
C ASN A 127 20.65 12.23 9.14
N TYR A 128 20.37 12.80 7.98
CA TYR A 128 19.72 14.11 7.89
C TYR A 128 18.28 14.05 7.36
N ALA A 129 17.98 13.24 6.34
CA ALA A 129 16.68 13.25 5.69
C ALA A 129 15.67 12.29 6.31
N VAL A 130 16.07 11.02 6.52
CA VAL A 130 15.18 9.96 6.99
C VAL A 130 14.47 10.32 8.31
N PRO A 131 15.14 10.88 9.36
CA PRO A 131 14.50 11.19 10.62
C PRO A 131 13.35 12.21 10.52
N TYR A 132 13.33 12.99 9.47
CA TYR A 132 12.33 14.03 9.23
C TYR A 132 11.29 13.58 8.20
N LEU A 133 11.71 13.05 7.06
CA LEU A 133 10.84 12.77 5.93
C LEU A 133 10.07 11.45 6.07
N ASP A 134 10.58 10.46 6.81
CA ASP A 134 9.88 9.20 7.04
C ASP A 134 8.72 9.28 8.05
N LYS A 135 8.49 10.45 8.66
CA LYS A 135 7.37 10.67 9.58
C LYS A 135 6.01 10.60 8.89
N LYS A 136 5.98 10.75 7.57
CA LYS A 136 4.78 10.71 6.74
C LYS A 136 5.03 9.96 5.42
N PRO A 137 3.97 9.55 4.72
CA PRO A 137 4.10 8.96 3.39
C PRO A 137 4.81 9.88 2.41
N LEU A 138 5.51 9.30 1.44
CA LEU A 138 6.23 10.06 0.41
C LEU A 138 5.34 11.09 -0.31
N MET A 139 4.11 10.71 -0.62
CA MET A 139 3.13 11.56 -1.32
C MET A 139 2.73 12.82 -0.54
N ASP A 140 2.87 12.80 0.78
CA ASP A 140 2.49 13.91 1.66
C ASP A 140 3.64 14.87 1.94
N ILE A 141 4.86 14.54 1.53
CA ILE A 141 6.03 15.41 1.68
C ILE A 141 5.88 16.61 0.71
N ASN A 142 6.06 17.80 1.23
CA ASN A 142 5.98 19.04 0.46
C ASN A 142 7.26 19.87 0.60
N MET A 143 7.28 21.06 -0.02
CA MET A 143 8.41 21.98 0.01
C MET A 143 8.73 22.44 1.44
N ASP A 144 7.72 22.70 2.27
CA ASP A 144 7.91 23.16 3.65
C ASP A 144 8.64 22.11 4.49
N ASP A 145 8.38 20.82 4.26
CA ASP A 145 9.07 19.74 4.96
C ASP A 145 10.56 19.70 4.61
N VAL A 146 10.86 19.85 3.33
CA VAL A 146 12.25 19.87 2.86
C VAL A 146 12.95 21.14 3.30
N HIS A 147 12.28 22.27 3.31
CA HIS A 147 12.80 23.52 3.82
C HIS A 147 13.09 23.46 5.32
N ALA A 148 12.13 22.96 6.14
CA ALA A 148 12.30 22.78 7.57
C ALA A 148 13.45 21.83 7.92
N LEU A 149 13.66 20.79 7.12
CA LEU A 149 14.79 19.88 7.23
C LEU A 149 16.13 20.58 6.97
N LEU A 150 16.20 21.40 5.92
CA LEU A 150 17.46 22.02 5.47
C LEU A 150 17.86 23.23 6.30
N LEU A 151 16.90 23.97 6.83
CA LEU A 151 17.13 25.25 7.53
C LEU A 151 18.19 25.17 8.64
N PRO A 152 18.11 24.23 9.62
CA PRO A 152 19.10 24.10 10.70
C PRO A 152 20.50 23.68 10.20
N ILE A 153 20.55 22.97 9.08
CA ILE A 153 21.82 22.51 8.49
C ILE A 153 22.46 23.65 7.70
N TRP A 154 21.64 24.52 7.09
CA TRP A 154 22.10 25.62 6.25
C TRP A 154 22.91 26.65 7.03
N SER A 155 22.48 26.96 8.25
CA SER A 155 23.18 27.93 9.13
C SER A 155 24.52 27.40 9.66
N SER A 156 24.68 26.09 9.80
CA SER A 156 25.86 25.50 10.43
C SER A 156 26.82 24.78 9.45
N LYS A 157 26.27 24.21 8.36
CA LYS A 157 27.00 23.37 7.38
C LYS A 157 26.45 23.57 5.97
N THR A 158 26.59 24.80 5.44
CA THR A 158 26.01 25.21 4.16
C THR A 158 26.29 24.26 3.00
N GLU A 159 27.53 23.78 2.87
CA GLU A 159 27.90 22.86 1.79
C GLU A 159 27.20 21.48 1.95
N THR A 160 27.01 21.01 3.19
CA THR A 160 26.25 19.79 3.46
C THR A 160 24.77 19.96 3.10
N ALA A 161 24.20 21.11 3.46
CA ALA A 161 22.81 21.44 3.12
C ALA A 161 22.59 21.50 1.60
N ARG A 162 23.48 22.16 0.86
CA ARG A 162 23.44 22.24 -0.61
C ARG A 162 23.52 20.85 -1.25
N ARG A 163 24.46 20.01 -0.81
CA ARG A 163 24.58 18.63 -1.31
C ARG A 163 23.35 17.79 -0.96
N LEU A 164 22.81 17.95 0.23
CA LEU A 164 21.58 17.26 0.65
C LEU A 164 20.39 17.68 -0.22
N GLN A 165 20.20 18.99 -0.46
CA GLN A 165 19.15 19.51 -1.36
C GLN A 165 19.25 18.88 -2.76
N GLN A 166 20.45 18.87 -3.36
CA GLN A 166 20.67 18.25 -4.67
C GLN A 166 20.34 16.75 -4.68
N ARG A 167 20.66 16.05 -3.59
CA ARG A 167 20.32 14.62 -3.46
C ARG A 167 18.82 14.41 -3.35
N LEU A 168 18.13 15.20 -2.53
CA LEU A 168 16.68 15.17 -2.41
C LEU A 168 16.01 15.46 -3.75
N PHE A 169 16.45 16.50 -4.46
CA PHE A 169 15.97 16.83 -5.79
C PHE A 169 16.04 15.63 -6.76
N ARG A 170 17.17 14.91 -6.79
CA ARG A 170 17.34 13.73 -7.64
C ARG A 170 16.46 12.56 -7.22
N ILE A 171 16.31 12.30 -5.91
CA ILE A 171 15.46 11.22 -5.37
C ILE A 171 13.99 11.49 -5.68
N PHE A 172 13.50 12.72 -5.44
CA PHE A 172 12.12 13.08 -5.80
C PHE A 172 11.89 13.09 -7.31
N GLY A 173 12.89 13.52 -8.10
CA GLY A 173 12.84 13.38 -9.56
C GLY A 173 12.68 11.92 -10.01
N PHE A 174 13.42 11.00 -9.42
CA PHE A 174 13.27 9.56 -9.65
C PHE A 174 11.89 9.06 -9.24
N ALA A 175 11.39 9.48 -8.08
CA ALA A 175 10.05 9.13 -7.62
C ALA A 175 8.95 9.60 -8.59
N LYS A 176 9.09 10.80 -9.18
CA LYS A 176 8.17 11.32 -10.22
C LYS A 176 8.20 10.46 -11.48
N VAL A 177 9.37 10.10 -11.99
CA VAL A 177 9.51 9.21 -13.16
C VAL A 177 8.85 7.86 -12.92
N LYS A 178 8.96 7.32 -11.70
CA LYS A 178 8.31 6.06 -11.28
C LYS A 178 6.81 6.21 -10.96
N LYS A 179 6.25 7.41 -11.05
CA LYS A 179 4.84 7.71 -10.68
C LYS A 179 4.49 7.38 -9.22
N TRP A 180 5.47 7.49 -8.33
CA TRP A 180 5.30 7.35 -6.88
C TRP A 180 5.15 8.68 -6.16
N TYR A 181 5.38 9.78 -6.88
CA TYR A 181 5.21 11.15 -6.45
C TYR A 181 4.65 11.97 -7.62
N ASP A 182 3.50 12.60 -7.47
CA ASP A 182 2.77 13.30 -8.54
C ASP A 182 2.79 14.83 -8.42
N ARG A 183 3.32 15.35 -7.28
CA ARG A 183 3.45 16.79 -7.03
C ARG A 183 4.73 17.36 -7.64
N ASP A 184 4.89 18.68 -7.57
CA ASP A 184 6.14 19.32 -7.92
C ASP A 184 7.27 18.88 -6.98
N ASN A 185 8.49 18.88 -7.53
CA ASN A 185 9.64 18.41 -6.77
C ASN A 185 9.87 19.32 -5.55
N PRO A 186 9.75 18.80 -4.31
CA PRO A 186 9.77 19.63 -3.11
C PRO A 186 11.18 20.18 -2.77
N ALA A 187 12.22 19.77 -3.49
CA ALA A 187 13.59 20.26 -3.35
C ALA A 187 14.00 21.22 -4.49
N LEU A 188 13.01 21.68 -5.29
CA LEU A 188 13.23 22.60 -6.38
C LEU A 188 12.99 24.06 -5.91
N TRP A 189 14.06 24.76 -5.61
CA TRP A 189 14.13 26.23 -5.44
C TRP A 189 15.57 26.72 -5.60
#